data_e9009a98c9ca5a191a4f90c59cf06fc1
#
_entry.id   e9009a98c9ca5a191a4f90c59cf06fc1
#
_cell.length_a   1.000
_cell.length_b   1.000
_cell.length_c   1.000
_cell.angle_alpha   90.00
_cell.angle_beta   90.00
_cell.angle_gamma   90.00
#
_symmetry.space_group_name_H-M   'P 1'
#
loop_
_entity.id
_entity.type
_entity.pdbx_description
1 polymer ?
#
loop_
_entity_poly.entity_id
_entity_poly.type
_entity_poly.pdbx_seq_one_letter_code
_entity_poly.pdbx_strand_id
1 'polypeptide(L)'
;MRRVDCRRCGVVAVEEVPWGDGKRTLTKAYMLFLARWARRLSWKETTECLRTSWDKVFDAVEHVVAWGLEHRTLGQIDAMGVDEIQYAKGHKYLTLVYQIDIGITRLLWVGRERTIESFQGFFATMGQEVISKICFICSDMWEPYLKLIPERCSEAVHILDRFHIVANMNKALDKVRADETSRMKTKAVTRS
;
A
#
# COMPACT_ATOMS: atom_id res chain seq x y z
N MET A 1 -2.06 7.33 -34.75
CA MET A 1 -1.56 8.69 -35.06
C MET A 1 -0.92 8.67 -36.42
N ARG A 2 -1.23 9.63 -37.24
CA ARG A 2 -0.63 9.72 -38.59
C ARG A 2 0.73 10.39 -38.49
N ARG A 3 1.68 9.85 -39.23
CA ARG A 3 2.99 10.46 -39.41
C ARG A 3 2.96 11.31 -40.70
N VAL A 4 3.25 12.58 -40.57
CA VAL A 4 3.24 13.52 -41.69
C VAL A 4 4.67 13.85 -42.04
N ASP A 5 5.05 13.60 -43.28
CA ASP A 5 6.32 14.02 -43.89
C ASP A 5 6.06 15.28 -44.69
N CYS A 6 6.56 16.40 -44.23
CA CYS A 6 6.39 17.66 -44.89
C CYS A 6 7.46 17.83 -45.97
N ARG A 7 7.07 17.65 -47.23
CA ARG A 7 7.99 17.83 -48.39
C ARG A 7 8.56 19.22 -48.51
N ARG A 8 7.94 20.24 -47.89
CA ARG A 8 8.37 21.62 -47.97
C ARG A 8 9.48 21.99 -46.98
N CYS A 9 9.43 21.45 -45.76
CA CYS A 9 10.40 21.75 -44.70
C CYS A 9 11.20 20.52 -44.25
N GLY A 10 10.99 19.33 -44.83
CA GLY A 10 11.69 18.10 -44.50
C GLY A 10 11.43 17.57 -43.08
N VAL A 11 10.48 18.16 -42.34
CA VAL A 11 10.18 17.75 -40.96
C VAL A 11 9.19 16.59 -40.99
N VAL A 12 9.55 15.53 -40.27
CA VAL A 12 8.64 14.43 -40.01
C VAL A 12 8.02 14.63 -38.63
N ALA A 13 6.73 14.93 -38.60
CA ALA A 13 5.98 15.15 -37.36
C ALA A 13 4.90 14.09 -37.18
N VAL A 14 4.61 13.76 -35.93
CA VAL A 14 3.47 12.93 -35.56
C VAL A 14 2.33 13.87 -35.17
N GLU A 15 1.12 13.56 -35.66
CA GLU A 15 -0.08 14.31 -35.32
C GLU A 15 -0.31 14.31 -33.81
N GLU A 16 -0.44 15.47 -33.20
CA GLU A 16 -0.87 15.61 -31.82
C GLU A 16 -2.39 15.43 -31.73
N VAL A 17 -2.79 14.53 -30.84
CA VAL A 17 -4.22 14.22 -30.64
C VAL A 17 -4.57 14.39 -29.15
N PRO A 18 -5.74 14.98 -28.83
CA PRO A 18 -6.10 15.28 -27.43
C PRO A 18 -6.31 14.03 -26.57
N TRP A 19 -6.56 12.88 -27.18
CA TRP A 19 -6.79 11.60 -26.51
C TRP A 19 -5.55 10.72 -26.33
N GLY A 20 -4.38 11.16 -26.78
CA GLY A 20 -3.11 10.44 -26.67
C GLY A 20 -1.97 11.35 -26.24
N ASP A 21 -0.87 10.79 -25.81
CA ASP A 21 0.35 11.51 -25.43
C ASP A 21 1.49 11.34 -26.46
N GLY A 22 1.21 10.71 -27.60
CA GLY A 22 2.17 10.46 -28.66
C GLY A 22 3.19 9.35 -28.38
N LYS A 23 3.35 8.95 -27.13
CA LYS A 23 4.32 7.94 -26.68
C LYS A 23 3.70 6.58 -26.46
N ARG A 24 2.44 6.54 -26.04
CA ARG A 24 1.72 5.31 -25.70
C ARG A 24 0.83 4.81 -26.83
N THR A 25 0.65 3.50 -26.92
CA THR A 25 -0.22 2.86 -27.91
C THR A 25 -1.70 2.90 -27.53
N LEU A 26 -2.01 3.27 -26.28
CA LEU A 26 -3.36 3.35 -25.74
C LEU A 26 -3.82 4.80 -25.62
N THR A 27 -5.10 5.03 -25.83
CA THR A 27 -5.72 6.33 -25.54
C THR A 27 -5.89 6.51 -24.03
N LYS A 28 -5.89 7.76 -23.54
CA LYS A 28 -6.13 8.08 -22.13
C LYS A 28 -7.43 7.48 -21.61
N ALA A 29 -8.52 7.55 -22.40
CA ALA A 29 -9.81 6.97 -22.04
C ALA A 29 -9.75 5.44 -21.87
N TYR A 30 -9.03 4.74 -22.76
CA TYR A 30 -8.88 3.30 -22.68
C TYR A 30 -7.98 2.86 -21.52
N MET A 31 -6.92 3.63 -21.21
CA MET A 31 -6.12 3.39 -20.00
C MET A 31 -6.95 3.52 -18.73
N LEU A 32 -7.78 4.56 -18.63
CA LEU A 32 -8.70 4.71 -17.50
C LEU A 32 -9.70 3.54 -17.40
N PHE A 33 -10.23 3.09 -18.53
CA PHE A 33 -11.13 1.93 -18.61
C PHE A 33 -10.43 0.64 -18.12
N LEU A 34 -9.24 0.34 -18.62
CA LEU A 34 -8.46 -0.83 -18.20
C LEU A 34 -8.14 -0.78 -16.70
N ALA A 35 -7.68 0.35 -16.18
CA ALA A 35 -7.35 0.51 -14.76
C ALA A 35 -8.58 0.33 -13.85
N ARG A 36 -9.76 0.79 -14.28
CA ARG A 36 -11.02 0.57 -13.54
C ARG A 36 -11.40 -0.90 -13.43
N TRP A 37 -11.16 -1.69 -14.48
CA TRP A 37 -11.39 -3.13 -14.45
C TRP A 37 -10.31 -3.88 -13.67
N ALA A 38 -9.04 -3.52 -13.83
CA ALA A 38 -7.94 -4.07 -13.08
C ALA A 38 -8.02 -3.83 -11.55
N ARG A 39 -8.84 -2.87 -11.12
CA ARG A 39 -9.18 -2.67 -9.70
C ARG A 39 -10.18 -3.71 -9.17
N ARG A 40 -10.98 -4.33 -10.03
CA ARG A 40 -12.10 -5.23 -9.67
C ARG A 40 -11.82 -6.68 -9.97
N LEU A 41 -11.04 -6.94 -10.99
CA LEU A 41 -10.63 -8.27 -11.45
C LEU A 41 -9.13 -8.42 -11.23
N SER A 42 -8.65 -9.65 -11.20
CA SER A 42 -7.20 -9.88 -11.32
C SER A 42 -6.71 -9.38 -12.69
N TRP A 43 -5.44 -9.03 -12.77
CA TRP A 43 -4.88 -8.56 -14.04
C TRP A 43 -4.95 -9.62 -15.13
N LYS A 44 -4.83 -10.91 -14.77
CA LYS A 44 -5.04 -12.02 -15.69
C LYS A 44 -6.46 -12.02 -16.26
N GLU A 45 -7.47 -11.98 -15.42
CA GLU A 45 -8.88 -11.91 -15.85
C GLU A 45 -9.15 -10.67 -16.69
N THR A 46 -8.56 -9.53 -16.31
CA THR A 46 -8.68 -8.28 -17.09
C THR A 46 -8.12 -8.47 -18.51
N THR A 47 -6.97 -9.12 -18.65
CA THR A 47 -6.37 -9.37 -19.98
C THR A 47 -7.22 -10.32 -20.81
N GLU A 48 -7.74 -11.37 -20.21
CA GLU A 48 -8.58 -12.37 -20.87
C GLU A 48 -9.93 -11.77 -21.32
N CYS A 49 -10.65 -11.09 -20.42
CA CYS A 49 -11.95 -10.49 -20.70
C CYS A 49 -11.87 -9.38 -21.75
N LEU A 50 -10.84 -8.55 -21.70
CA LEU A 50 -10.70 -7.37 -22.57
C LEU A 50 -9.79 -7.62 -23.77
N ARG A 51 -9.33 -8.88 -23.97
CA ARG A 51 -8.47 -9.30 -25.07
C ARG A 51 -7.27 -8.38 -25.27
N THR A 52 -6.56 -8.07 -24.16
CA THR A 52 -5.40 -7.19 -24.15
C THR A 52 -4.19 -7.90 -23.55
N SER A 53 -3.02 -7.26 -23.55
CA SER A 53 -1.82 -7.83 -22.93
C SER A 53 -1.66 -7.35 -21.49
N TRP A 54 -0.91 -8.12 -20.71
CA TRP A 54 -0.57 -7.80 -19.33
C TRP A 54 0.18 -6.45 -19.22
N ASP A 55 1.13 -6.19 -20.13
CA ASP A 55 1.88 -4.94 -20.17
C ASP A 55 0.96 -3.72 -20.36
N LYS A 56 -0.05 -3.84 -21.23
CA LYS A 56 -1.02 -2.77 -21.42
C LYS A 56 -1.90 -2.49 -20.20
N VAL A 57 -2.24 -3.55 -19.44
CA VAL A 57 -2.94 -3.39 -18.16
C VAL A 57 -2.02 -2.73 -17.14
N PHE A 58 -0.77 -3.17 -17.06
CA PHE A 58 0.25 -2.57 -16.18
C PHE A 58 0.45 -1.07 -16.51
N ASP A 59 0.75 -0.73 -17.75
CA ASP A 59 0.95 0.65 -18.21
C ASP A 59 -0.28 1.54 -17.92
N ALA A 60 -1.49 0.98 -18.09
CA ALA A 60 -2.73 1.69 -17.81
C ALA A 60 -2.90 1.98 -16.31
N VAL A 61 -2.65 0.98 -15.46
CA VAL A 61 -2.71 1.14 -14.00
C VAL A 61 -1.64 2.11 -13.52
N GLU A 62 -0.39 1.95 -13.97
CA GLU A 62 0.71 2.85 -13.63
C GLU A 62 0.39 4.31 -13.99
N HIS A 63 -0.11 4.54 -15.21
CA HIS A 63 -0.49 5.88 -15.65
C HIS A 63 -1.58 6.51 -14.79
N VAL A 64 -2.63 5.76 -14.49
CA VAL A 64 -3.77 6.26 -13.68
C VAL A 64 -3.36 6.48 -12.23
N VAL A 65 -2.51 5.61 -11.67
CA VAL A 65 -1.97 5.79 -10.31
C VAL A 65 -1.06 7.00 -10.24
N ALA A 66 -0.13 7.16 -11.19
CA ALA A 66 0.76 8.31 -11.24
C ALA A 66 -0.02 9.63 -11.34
N TRP A 67 -0.99 9.68 -12.26
CA TRP A 67 -1.88 10.83 -12.39
C TRP A 67 -2.66 11.13 -11.10
N GLY A 68 -3.21 10.08 -10.48
CA GLY A 68 -3.94 10.21 -9.22
C GLY A 68 -3.07 10.71 -8.06
N LEU A 69 -1.80 10.30 -7.98
CA LEU A 69 -0.85 10.77 -6.97
C LEU A 69 -0.48 12.24 -7.19
N GLU A 70 -0.29 12.65 -8.43
CA GLU A 70 0.04 14.03 -8.79
C GLU A 70 -1.11 15.02 -8.52
N HIS A 71 -2.36 14.57 -8.76
CA HIS A 71 -3.56 15.43 -8.65
C HIS A 71 -4.37 15.18 -7.36
N ARG A 72 -3.87 14.36 -6.44
CA ARG A 72 -4.58 14.13 -5.19
C ARG A 72 -4.52 15.35 -4.28
N THR A 73 -5.67 15.79 -3.79
CA THR A 73 -5.76 16.70 -2.67
C THR A 73 -6.01 15.89 -1.39
N LEU A 74 -5.12 16.05 -0.42
CA LEU A 74 -5.31 15.50 0.91
C LEU A 74 -6.05 16.58 1.72
N GLY A 75 -7.30 16.30 2.08
CA GLY A 75 -8.03 17.09 3.08
C GLY A 75 -7.47 16.82 4.49
N GLN A 76 -8.24 17.17 5.50
CA GLN A 76 -7.92 16.81 6.87
C GLN A 76 -7.88 15.28 7.01
N ILE A 77 -6.94 14.79 7.80
CA ILE A 77 -6.75 13.38 8.14
C ILE A 77 -6.85 13.30 9.66
N ASP A 78 -7.93 12.72 10.16
CA ASP A 78 -8.17 12.57 11.60
C ASP A 78 -7.68 11.21 12.11
N ALA A 79 -7.77 10.18 11.28
CA ALA A 79 -7.41 8.82 11.66
C ALA A 79 -6.50 8.15 10.63
N MET A 80 -5.47 7.47 11.11
CA MET A 80 -4.45 6.82 10.31
C MET A 80 -4.23 5.38 10.77
N GLY A 81 -4.03 4.47 9.83
CA GLY A 81 -3.61 3.09 10.09
C GLY A 81 -2.24 2.82 9.51
N VAL A 82 -1.43 2.05 10.22
CA VAL A 82 -0.12 1.57 9.76
C VAL A 82 -0.13 0.06 9.81
N ASP A 83 0.25 -0.58 8.70
CA ASP A 83 0.29 -2.02 8.56
C ASP A 83 1.40 -2.44 7.59
N GLU A 84 1.78 -3.71 7.57
CA GLU A 84 2.74 -4.27 6.64
C GLU A 84 2.16 -5.42 5.84
N ILE A 85 2.57 -5.46 4.59
CA ILE A 85 2.33 -6.62 3.74
C ILE A 85 3.64 -7.27 3.31
N GLN A 86 3.70 -8.58 3.42
CA GLN A 86 4.78 -9.35 2.82
C GLN A 86 4.46 -9.59 1.34
N TYR A 87 5.25 -9.00 0.43
CA TYR A 87 5.02 -9.12 -1.01
C TYR A 87 5.87 -10.21 -1.68
N ALA A 88 6.90 -10.71 -0.99
CA ALA A 88 7.73 -11.80 -1.50
C ALA A 88 8.34 -12.63 -0.36
N LYS A 89 8.78 -13.85 -0.66
CA LYS A 89 9.52 -14.70 0.29
C LYS A 89 10.84 -14.03 0.71
N GLY A 90 11.31 -14.34 1.93
CA GLY A 90 12.59 -13.83 2.45
C GLY A 90 12.49 -12.46 3.13
N HIS A 91 11.44 -12.23 3.92
CA HIS A 91 11.24 -11.02 4.73
C HIS A 91 11.16 -9.71 3.92
N LYS A 92 10.62 -9.77 2.71
CA LYS A 92 10.37 -8.59 1.88
C LYS A 92 9.00 -8.00 2.21
N TYR A 93 9.01 -6.87 2.89
CA TYR A 93 7.80 -6.19 3.35
C TYR A 93 7.62 -4.83 2.68
N LEU A 94 6.38 -4.40 2.60
CA LEU A 94 6.00 -3.00 2.37
C LEU A 94 5.31 -2.50 3.61
N THR A 95 5.72 -1.33 4.09
CA THR A 95 5.00 -0.58 5.12
C THR A 95 3.95 0.28 4.44
N LEU A 96 2.72 0.17 4.88
CA LEU A 96 1.57 0.86 4.29
C LEU A 96 0.97 1.80 5.32
N VAL A 97 0.70 3.03 4.91
CA VAL A 97 0.00 4.00 5.74
C VAL A 97 -1.30 4.39 5.06
N TYR A 98 -2.40 4.24 5.80
CA TYR A 98 -3.75 4.50 5.31
C TYR A 98 -4.42 5.62 6.10
N GLN A 99 -5.21 6.43 5.42
CA GLN A 99 -6.28 7.18 6.04
C GLN A 99 -7.45 6.23 6.32
N ILE A 100 -7.97 6.25 7.55
CA ILE A 100 -9.07 5.40 7.99
C ILE A 100 -10.21 6.20 8.64
N ASP A 101 -10.43 7.41 8.13
CA ASP A 101 -11.55 8.25 8.59
C ASP A 101 -12.90 7.63 8.22
N ILE A 102 -13.95 8.02 8.92
CA ILE A 102 -15.29 7.53 8.64
C ILE A 102 -15.67 7.81 7.17
N GLY A 103 -15.95 6.74 6.43
CA GLY A 103 -16.33 6.80 5.01
C GLY A 103 -15.16 7.03 4.04
N ILE A 104 -13.93 7.14 4.53
CA ILE A 104 -12.73 7.35 3.70
C ILE A 104 -11.68 6.31 4.07
N THR A 105 -11.39 5.40 3.14
CA THR A 105 -10.23 4.51 3.24
C THR A 105 -9.33 4.77 2.04
N ARG A 106 -8.15 5.30 2.28
CA ARG A 106 -7.23 5.72 1.23
C ARG A 106 -5.79 5.43 1.62
N LEU A 107 -5.03 4.83 0.69
CA LEU A 107 -3.60 4.66 0.84
C LEU A 107 -2.90 6.03 0.77
N LEU A 108 -2.19 6.39 1.82
CA LEU A 108 -1.46 7.65 1.92
C LEU A 108 -0.02 7.49 1.45
N TRP A 109 0.64 6.40 1.88
CA TRP A 109 2.05 6.19 1.63
C TRP A 109 2.41 4.70 1.61
N VAL A 110 3.47 4.37 0.88
CA VAL A 110 4.05 3.04 0.79
C VAL A 110 5.56 3.15 0.97
N GLY A 111 6.09 2.50 1.98
CA GLY A 111 7.52 2.35 2.20
C GLY A 111 8.03 0.96 1.86
N ARG A 112 9.28 0.88 1.42
CA ARG A 112 9.95 -0.42 1.27
C ARG A 112 10.51 -0.83 2.61
N GLU A 113 10.37 -2.12 2.91
CA GLU A 113 10.87 -2.76 4.12
C GLU A 113 10.15 -2.33 5.42
N ARG A 114 10.29 -3.16 6.44
CA ARG A 114 9.78 -2.94 7.78
C ARG A 114 10.90 -2.38 8.63
N THR A 115 11.25 -1.10 8.43
CA THR A 115 12.33 -0.44 9.17
C THR A 115 11.88 0.91 9.74
N ILE A 116 12.61 1.39 10.73
CA ILE A 116 12.41 2.71 11.33
C ILE A 116 12.56 3.80 10.26
N GLU A 117 13.61 3.68 9.44
CA GLU A 117 13.95 4.63 8.38
C GLU A 117 12.83 4.71 7.34
N SER A 118 12.27 3.54 6.97
CA SER A 118 11.14 3.48 6.06
C SER A 118 9.94 4.26 6.61
N PHE A 119 9.58 4.03 7.87
CA PHE A 119 8.44 4.72 8.49
C PHE A 119 8.72 6.22 8.73
N GLN A 120 9.95 6.62 9.02
CA GLN A 120 10.34 8.03 9.09
C GLN A 120 10.13 8.76 7.75
N GLY A 121 10.32 8.07 6.62
CA GLY A 121 10.04 8.60 5.28
C GLY A 121 8.58 9.05 5.09
N PHE A 122 7.63 8.39 5.75
CA PHE A 122 6.24 8.82 5.77
C PHE A 122 6.09 10.22 6.38
N PHE A 123 6.64 10.43 7.58
CA PHE A 123 6.56 11.73 8.27
C PHE A 123 7.21 12.86 7.47
N ALA A 124 8.33 12.57 6.81
CA ALA A 124 9.01 13.53 5.95
C ALA A 124 8.16 13.92 4.72
N THR A 125 7.42 12.94 4.15
CA THR A 125 6.59 13.14 2.97
C THR A 125 5.30 13.91 3.28
N MET A 126 4.66 13.61 4.42
CA MET A 126 3.37 14.21 4.79
C MET A 126 3.48 15.63 5.33
N GLY A 127 4.60 15.94 5.95
CA GLY A 127 4.84 17.24 6.57
C GLY A 127 4.14 17.42 7.93
N GLN A 128 4.74 18.26 8.77
CA GLN A 128 4.30 18.44 10.16
C GLN A 128 2.88 19.02 10.28
N GLU A 129 2.46 19.83 9.32
CA GLU A 129 1.11 20.45 9.34
C GLU A 129 -0.02 19.40 9.26
N VAL A 130 0.15 18.34 8.48
CA VAL A 130 -0.81 17.24 8.37
C VAL A 130 -0.72 16.35 9.61
N ILE A 131 0.51 16.01 10.02
CA ILE A 131 0.78 15.10 11.14
C ILE A 131 0.21 15.64 12.46
N SER A 132 0.34 16.95 12.73
CA SER A 132 -0.16 17.56 13.96
C SER A 132 -1.68 17.57 14.11
N LYS A 133 -2.43 17.33 13.04
CA LYS A 133 -3.90 17.27 13.04
C LYS A 133 -4.45 15.85 13.22
N ILE A 134 -3.60 14.83 13.22
CA ILE A 134 -4.03 13.45 13.38
C ILE A 134 -4.46 13.20 14.82
N CYS A 135 -5.69 12.73 15.01
CA CYS A 135 -6.27 12.45 16.31
C CYS A 135 -6.04 10.99 16.75
N PHE A 136 -6.02 10.05 15.79
CA PHE A 136 -5.92 8.62 16.06
C PHE A 136 -4.93 7.95 15.12
N ILE A 137 -4.11 7.05 15.67
CA ILE A 137 -3.21 6.21 14.89
C ILE A 137 -3.38 4.77 15.34
N CYS A 138 -3.77 3.89 14.41
CA CYS A 138 -3.85 2.46 14.65
C CYS A 138 -2.62 1.77 14.06
N SER A 139 -1.94 0.92 14.83
CA SER A 139 -0.83 0.09 14.34
C SER A 139 -0.78 -1.26 15.03
N ASP A 140 0.07 -2.16 14.53
CA ASP A 140 0.44 -3.35 15.27
C ASP A 140 1.31 -3.02 16.50
N MET A 141 1.71 -4.05 17.23
CA MET A 141 2.55 -3.93 18.44
C MET A 141 4.06 -3.97 18.12
N TRP A 142 4.48 -3.58 16.93
CA TRP A 142 5.89 -3.53 16.59
C TRP A 142 6.60 -2.40 17.34
N GLU A 143 7.68 -2.75 18.04
CA GLU A 143 8.36 -1.83 18.97
C GLU A 143 8.74 -0.47 18.34
N PRO A 144 9.23 -0.38 17.09
CA PRO A 144 9.48 0.90 16.45
C PRO A 144 8.25 1.80 16.31
N TYR A 145 7.05 1.24 16.06
CA TYR A 145 5.83 2.04 16.02
C TYR A 145 5.45 2.57 17.39
N LEU A 146 5.61 1.73 18.44
CA LEU A 146 5.35 2.12 19.82
C LEU A 146 6.25 3.29 20.28
N LYS A 147 7.43 3.45 19.68
CA LYS A 147 8.37 4.54 19.97
C LYS A 147 8.13 5.77 19.08
N LEU A 148 8.08 5.57 17.77
CA LEU A 148 8.02 6.68 16.80
C LEU A 148 6.67 7.40 16.78
N ILE A 149 5.56 6.69 16.95
CA ILE A 149 4.24 7.32 16.89
C ILE A 149 4.06 8.34 18.01
N PRO A 150 4.29 8.03 19.30
CA PRO A 150 4.21 9.02 20.37
C PRO A 150 5.20 10.18 20.20
N GLU A 151 6.38 9.90 19.66
CA GLU A 151 7.42 10.93 19.43
C GLU A 151 7.02 11.92 18.34
N ARG A 152 6.42 11.43 17.23
CA ARG A 152 6.09 12.24 16.05
C ARG A 152 4.66 12.80 16.06
N CYS A 153 3.76 12.15 16.75
CA CYS A 153 2.34 12.46 16.84
C CYS A 153 1.90 12.49 18.31
N SER A 154 2.51 13.38 19.10
CA SER A 154 2.30 13.46 20.56
C SER A 154 0.85 13.70 20.97
N GLU A 155 0.06 14.37 20.13
CA GLU A 155 -1.34 14.67 20.38
C GLU A 155 -2.30 13.55 19.93
N ALA A 156 -1.81 12.59 19.15
CA ALA A 156 -2.64 11.50 18.64
C ALA A 156 -2.79 10.37 19.66
N VAL A 157 -3.99 9.82 19.77
CA VAL A 157 -4.22 8.59 20.53
C VAL A 157 -3.71 7.40 19.71
N HIS A 158 -2.71 6.70 20.24
CA HIS A 158 -2.17 5.49 19.61
C HIS A 158 -3.02 4.28 20.02
N ILE A 159 -3.66 3.65 19.05
CA ILE A 159 -4.53 2.49 19.23
C ILE A 159 -3.82 1.25 18.68
N LEU A 160 -3.71 0.22 19.50
CA LEU A 160 -3.11 -1.05 19.07
C LEU A 160 -4.17 -1.91 18.37
N ASP A 161 -3.81 -2.52 17.26
CA ASP A 161 -4.69 -3.40 16.51
C ASP A 161 -5.08 -4.64 17.36
N ARG A 162 -6.38 -4.78 17.60
CA ARG A 162 -6.97 -5.88 18.38
C ARG A 162 -6.58 -7.25 17.83
N PHE A 163 -6.48 -7.40 16.51
CA PHE A 163 -6.11 -8.69 15.92
C PHE A 163 -4.72 -9.15 16.39
N HIS A 164 -3.75 -8.24 16.39
CA HIS A 164 -2.39 -8.52 16.84
C HIS A 164 -2.33 -8.79 18.36
N ILE A 165 -3.14 -8.10 19.16
CA ILE A 165 -3.25 -8.36 20.61
C ILE A 165 -3.75 -9.79 20.85
N VAL A 166 -4.87 -10.17 20.22
CA VAL A 166 -5.47 -11.50 20.37
C VAL A 166 -4.53 -12.59 19.84
N ALA A 167 -3.87 -12.37 18.71
CA ALA A 167 -2.90 -13.30 18.15
C ALA A 167 -1.71 -13.54 19.10
N ASN A 168 -1.18 -12.50 19.72
CA ASN A 168 -0.10 -12.63 20.70
C ASN A 168 -0.56 -13.34 21.97
N MET A 169 -1.76 -13.05 22.45
CA MET A 169 -2.36 -13.77 23.59
C MET A 169 -2.52 -15.26 23.30
N ASN A 170 -3.04 -15.63 22.13
CA ASN A 170 -3.17 -17.03 21.73
C ASN A 170 -1.81 -17.74 21.64
N LYS A 171 -0.78 -17.08 21.08
CA LYS A 171 0.59 -17.62 21.06
C LYS A 171 1.14 -17.88 22.47
N ALA A 172 0.88 -16.98 23.42
CA ALA A 172 1.29 -17.16 24.80
C ALA A 172 0.58 -18.35 25.46
N LEU A 173 -0.73 -18.49 25.24
CA LEU A 173 -1.51 -19.64 25.71
C LEU A 173 -1.02 -20.96 25.11
N ASP A 174 -0.72 -21.00 23.83
CA ASP A 174 -0.21 -22.21 23.17
C ASP A 174 1.17 -22.60 23.71
N LYS A 175 2.02 -21.63 24.04
CA LYS A 175 3.31 -21.90 24.69
C LYS A 175 3.11 -22.53 26.04
N VAL A 176 2.22 -22.01 26.90
CA VAL A 176 1.89 -22.58 28.21
C VAL A 176 1.35 -24.01 28.07
N ARG A 177 0.44 -24.24 27.10
CA ARG A 177 -0.09 -25.61 26.85
C ARG A 177 1.01 -26.59 26.44
N ALA A 178 1.94 -26.15 25.56
CA ALA A 178 3.06 -27.00 25.14
C ALA A 178 3.99 -27.34 26.32
N ASP A 179 4.33 -26.35 27.13
CA ASP A 179 5.18 -26.53 28.32
C ASP A 179 4.54 -27.49 29.32
N GLU A 180 3.26 -27.31 29.64
CA GLU A 180 2.55 -28.24 30.57
C GLU A 180 2.40 -29.66 30.01
N THR A 181 2.15 -29.79 28.69
CA THR A 181 2.12 -31.10 28.04
C THR A 181 3.47 -31.82 28.17
N SER A 182 4.56 -31.11 27.98
CA SER A 182 5.92 -31.64 28.12
C SER A 182 6.21 -32.07 29.57
N ARG A 183 5.82 -31.23 30.53
CA ARG A 183 5.96 -31.54 31.97
C ARG A 183 5.16 -32.78 32.39
N MET A 184 3.94 -32.92 31.87
CA MET A 184 3.10 -34.11 32.15
C MET A 184 3.71 -35.39 31.58
N LYS A 185 4.24 -35.35 30.35
CA LYS A 185 4.92 -36.50 29.74
C LYS A 185 6.14 -36.92 30.54
N THR A 186 6.97 -35.99 30.99
CA THR A 186 8.16 -36.27 31.80
C THR A 186 7.78 -36.88 33.13
N LYS A 187 6.72 -36.40 33.83
CA LYS A 187 6.24 -36.96 35.07
C LYS A 187 5.63 -38.38 34.92
N ALA A 188 5.02 -38.67 33.77
CA ALA A 188 4.48 -39.99 33.50
C ALA A 188 5.60 -41.04 33.29
N VAL A 189 6.69 -40.66 32.60
CA VAL A 189 7.86 -41.53 32.39
C VAL A 189 8.63 -41.83 33.69
N THR A 190 8.67 -40.89 34.61
CA THR A 190 9.39 -41.08 35.91
C THR A 190 8.59 -41.93 36.94
N ARG A 191 7.32 -42.28 36.64
CA ARG A 191 6.44 -43.09 37.50
C ARG A 191 6.30 -44.54 37.04
N SER A 192 6.86 -44.92 35.91
CA SER A 192 6.96 -46.28 35.37
C SER A 192 8.36 -46.87 35.62
#